data_c377b617f5b0a19fcde63ed5191b9fce
#
_entry.id   c377b617f5b0a19fcde63ed5191b9fce
#
_cell.length_a   1.000
_cell.length_b   1.000
_cell.length_c   1.000
_cell.angle_alpha   90.00
_cell.angle_beta   90.00
_cell.angle_gamma   90.00
#
_symmetry.space_group_name_H-M   'P 1'
#
loop_
_entity.id
_entity.type
_entity.pdbx_description
1 polymer ?
#
loop_
_entity_poly.entity_id
_entity_poly.type
_entity_poly.pdbx_seq_one_letter_code
_entity_poly.pdbx_strand_id
1 'polypeptide(L)'
;MMFFIRPQKLIYSPVESFDREVEEQKDNDSRVVVRSTGPTIGLNPAWAVGIVMLLCLSIGSTWAVYFEQRLLFSFKSVNGFVSQWKCVNPATRQEWRTLSGQEKAEYLAAVQCLATKPSRVRNNGTLYDDFPWVHRYTSTSTHKASAFLPWHRYYIQIYENALKDDCSYTGTLPYWDWSLDWEDFSRAPIWGHDNFGSDGNLDAETSVGDGHCVIDGPFAGLTAMFYDNDYYPHCLSRGFKSGAEMKDLGNLVRPGVVEDIMREGNFEAFAQRIEHNAHRFVSGSIRGEFSKFTGPYDPVFFLHHTNLDRLWWIWQMMDPKNRLQEYNGKSNKDTLRRASLDDTLDMGGLRRNLAVADVMETTSDLFCYQY
;
A
#
# COMPACT_ATOMS: atom_id res chain seq x y z
N MET A 1 50.93 -15.74 -6.72
CA MET A 1 50.83 -14.31 -7.06
C MET A 1 49.35 -14.01 -7.28
N MET A 2 48.67 -13.70 -6.21
CA MET A 2 47.19 -13.50 -6.17
C MET A 2 46.93 -11.99 -6.18
N PHE A 3 46.29 -11.49 -7.22
CA PHE A 3 45.83 -10.10 -7.29
C PHE A 3 44.48 -9.96 -6.63
N PHE A 4 44.43 -9.26 -5.49
CA PHE A 4 43.20 -8.80 -4.88
C PHE A 4 42.71 -7.54 -5.60
N ILE A 5 41.54 -7.60 -6.24
CA ILE A 5 40.82 -6.44 -6.75
C ILE A 5 39.87 -5.96 -5.66
N ARG A 6 40.11 -4.76 -5.13
CA ARG A 6 39.18 -4.07 -4.20
C ARG A 6 37.98 -3.51 -4.96
N PRO A 7 36.75 -3.61 -4.46
CA PRO A 7 35.64 -2.91 -5.05
C PRO A 7 35.69 -1.40 -4.73
N GLN A 8 35.52 -0.57 -5.76
CA GLN A 8 35.41 0.88 -5.64
C GLN A 8 34.06 1.24 -5.02
N LYS A 9 34.07 2.06 -3.95
CA LYS A 9 32.93 2.74 -3.40
C LYS A 9 32.43 3.79 -4.39
N LEU A 10 31.21 3.64 -4.90
CA LEU A 10 30.48 4.71 -5.56
C LEU A 10 30.02 5.74 -4.53
N ILE A 11 30.59 6.93 -4.61
CA ILE A 11 30.19 8.09 -3.81
C ILE A 11 29.00 8.74 -4.53
N TYR A 12 27.85 8.73 -3.88
CA TYR A 12 26.68 9.48 -4.33
C TYR A 12 26.85 10.97 -3.95
N SER A 13 26.90 11.83 -4.95
CA SER A 13 26.78 13.29 -4.77
C SER A 13 25.30 13.69 -4.72
N PRO A 14 24.92 14.66 -3.87
CA PRO A 14 23.56 15.17 -3.85
C PRO A 14 23.27 16.01 -5.11
N VAL A 15 22.08 15.91 -5.64
CA VAL A 15 21.58 16.71 -6.75
C VAL A 15 21.33 18.12 -6.23
N GLU A 16 22.05 19.09 -6.80
CA GLU A 16 21.87 20.51 -6.58
C GLU A 16 20.51 20.98 -7.15
N SER A 17 19.84 21.78 -6.36
CA SER A 17 18.62 22.50 -6.72
C SER A 17 18.93 23.55 -7.82
N PHE A 18 18.19 23.48 -8.92
CA PHE A 18 18.23 24.51 -9.96
C PHE A 18 17.32 25.68 -9.53
N ASP A 19 17.91 26.72 -8.97
CA ASP A 19 17.30 28.04 -8.88
C ASP A 19 17.43 28.74 -10.24
N ARG A 20 16.30 29.07 -10.83
CA ARG A 20 16.24 29.84 -12.06
C ARG A 20 16.17 31.34 -11.69
N GLU A 21 17.29 32.05 -11.80
CA GLU A 21 17.31 33.50 -11.78
C GLU A 21 16.64 34.03 -13.06
N VAL A 22 15.69 34.94 -12.87
CA VAL A 22 15.08 35.75 -13.97
C VAL A 22 15.86 37.03 -14.08
N GLU A 23 16.66 37.19 -15.12
CA GLU A 23 17.30 38.45 -15.50
C GLU A 23 16.26 39.40 -16.08
N GLU A 24 16.12 40.53 -15.41
CA GLU A 24 15.35 41.70 -15.88
C GLU A 24 16.19 42.48 -16.88
N GLN A 25 15.88 42.39 -18.18
CA GLN A 25 16.50 43.20 -19.23
C GLN A 25 15.74 44.48 -19.41
N LYS A 26 16.34 45.61 -18.98
CA LYS A 26 15.90 46.97 -19.31
C LYS A 26 16.31 47.27 -20.75
N ASP A 27 15.35 47.59 -21.57
CA ASP A 27 15.63 48.23 -22.87
C ASP A 27 15.06 49.64 -22.89
N ASN A 28 15.97 50.57 -23.15
CA ASN A 28 15.74 51.99 -23.43
C ASN A 28 15.52 52.13 -24.95
N ASP A 29 14.52 52.80 -25.43
CA ASP A 29 14.69 53.98 -26.22
C ASP A 29 13.49 54.34 -27.11
N SER A 30 13.34 55.65 -27.34
CA SER A 30 12.83 56.32 -28.50
C SER A 30 11.33 56.63 -28.58
N ARG A 31 11.06 57.89 -28.20
CA ARG A 31 9.86 58.65 -28.49
C ARG A 31 9.72 58.94 -29.99
N VAL A 32 8.58 58.61 -30.55
CA VAL A 32 8.10 59.28 -31.79
C VAL A 32 6.84 60.06 -31.45
N VAL A 33 6.92 61.33 -31.60
CA VAL A 33 5.79 62.27 -31.43
C VAL A 33 5.08 62.46 -32.77
N VAL A 34 3.85 61.92 -32.86
CA VAL A 34 2.95 62.30 -33.98
C VAL A 34 1.87 63.21 -33.42
N ARG A 35 1.87 64.45 -33.88
CA ARG A 35 0.79 65.41 -33.65
C ARG A 35 -0.31 65.16 -34.68
N SER A 36 -1.52 64.84 -34.22
CA SER A 36 -2.74 64.84 -34.98
C SER A 36 -3.69 65.85 -34.33
N THR A 37 -4.05 66.88 -35.08
CA THR A 37 -5.04 67.89 -34.69
C THR A 37 -6.41 67.44 -35.21
N GLY A 38 -7.30 67.03 -34.30
CA GLY A 38 -8.72 66.77 -34.57
C GLY A 38 -9.59 67.60 -33.58
N PRO A 39 -10.83 67.92 -33.87
CA PRO A 39 -11.65 68.88 -33.10
C PRO A 39 -12.05 68.25 -31.75
N THR A 40 -11.80 69.02 -30.69
CA THR A 40 -12.16 68.66 -29.31
C THR A 40 -13.63 68.91 -29.04
N ILE A 41 -14.42 67.86 -28.90
CA ILE A 41 -15.73 67.96 -28.26
C ILE A 41 -15.48 67.94 -26.75
N GLY A 42 -15.70 69.01 -26.06
CA GLY A 42 -15.46 69.17 -24.62
C GLY A 42 -16.51 68.40 -23.82
N LEU A 43 -16.19 67.14 -23.45
CA LEU A 43 -16.90 66.43 -22.42
C LEU A 43 -16.22 66.69 -21.07
N ASN A 44 -17.00 67.19 -20.11
CA ASN A 44 -16.54 67.46 -18.74
C ASN A 44 -15.86 66.19 -18.13
N PRO A 45 -14.57 66.27 -17.76
CA PRO A 45 -13.83 65.03 -17.31
C PRO A 45 -14.44 64.36 -16.10
N ALA A 46 -15.25 65.07 -15.30
CA ALA A 46 -15.93 64.46 -14.15
C ALA A 46 -17.01 63.47 -14.53
N TRP A 47 -17.68 63.64 -15.68
CA TRP A 47 -18.70 62.69 -16.18
C TRP A 47 -18.08 61.44 -16.82
N ALA A 48 -16.94 61.59 -17.48
CA ALA A 48 -16.23 60.48 -18.08
C ALA A 48 -15.67 59.48 -17.00
N VAL A 49 -15.14 60.00 -15.91
CA VAL A 49 -14.65 59.22 -14.77
C VAL A 49 -15.81 58.50 -14.08
N GLY A 50 -16.95 59.16 -13.89
CA GLY A 50 -18.13 58.54 -13.29
C GLY A 50 -18.71 57.37 -14.11
N ILE A 51 -18.77 57.53 -15.45
CA ILE A 51 -19.27 56.45 -16.33
C ILE A 51 -18.29 55.27 -16.37
N VAL A 52 -16.97 55.52 -16.40
CA VAL A 52 -15.98 54.43 -16.36
C VAL A 52 -16.01 53.69 -15.04
N MET A 53 -16.14 54.39 -13.90
CA MET A 53 -16.29 53.78 -12.59
C MET A 53 -17.55 52.90 -12.49
N LEU A 54 -18.70 53.40 -12.99
CA LEU A 54 -19.95 52.63 -12.99
C LEU A 54 -19.89 51.41 -13.91
N LEU A 55 -19.23 51.51 -15.05
CA LEU A 55 -18.99 50.37 -15.95
C LEU A 55 -18.04 49.32 -15.31
N CYS A 56 -16.97 49.76 -14.66
CA CYS A 56 -16.06 48.88 -13.95
C CYS A 56 -16.73 48.17 -12.76
N LEU A 57 -17.59 48.84 -12.01
CA LEU A 57 -18.36 48.28 -10.91
C LEU A 57 -19.42 47.29 -11.41
N SER A 58 -20.09 47.57 -12.52
CA SER A 58 -21.08 46.65 -13.10
C SER A 58 -20.42 45.43 -13.75
N ILE A 59 -19.28 45.57 -14.40
CA ILE A 59 -18.51 44.46 -14.94
C ILE A 59 -17.92 43.61 -13.79
N GLY A 60 -17.36 44.25 -12.75
CA GLY A 60 -16.82 43.54 -11.57
C GLY A 60 -17.90 42.76 -10.84
N SER A 61 -19.10 43.32 -10.66
CA SER A 61 -20.20 42.62 -10.00
C SER A 61 -20.76 41.45 -10.84
N THR A 62 -20.85 41.58 -12.15
CA THR A 62 -21.27 40.46 -13.03
C THR A 62 -20.23 39.38 -13.11
N TRP A 63 -18.93 39.71 -13.09
CA TRP A 63 -17.87 38.72 -13.02
C TRP A 63 -17.82 37.99 -11.67
N ALA A 64 -18.04 38.68 -10.56
CA ALA A 64 -18.12 38.10 -9.25
C ALA A 64 -19.30 37.10 -9.14
N VAL A 65 -20.49 37.48 -9.59
CA VAL A 65 -21.67 36.61 -9.61
C VAL A 65 -21.47 35.41 -10.56
N TYR A 66 -20.84 35.63 -11.73
CA TYR A 66 -20.54 34.54 -12.67
C TYR A 66 -19.50 33.58 -12.09
N PHE A 67 -18.51 34.07 -11.37
CA PHE A 67 -17.47 33.23 -10.72
C PHE A 67 -18.06 32.46 -9.52
N GLU A 68 -18.89 33.09 -8.70
CA GLU A 68 -19.61 32.39 -7.63
C GLU A 68 -20.59 31.32 -8.18
N GLN A 69 -21.34 31.64 -9.24
CA GLN A 69 -22.21 30.65 -9.87
C GLN A 69 -21.41 29.49 -10.49
N ARG A 70 -20.26 29.76 -11.09
CA ARG A 70 -19.37 28.71 -11.61
C ARG A 70 -18.74 27.87 -10.51
N LEU A 71 -18.33 28.49 -9.39
CA LEU A 71 -17.85 27.76 -8.21
C LEU A 71 -18.97 26.93 -7.60
N LEU A 72 -20.17 27.47 -7.42
CA LEU A 72 -21.32 26.72 -6.89
C LEU A 72 -21.79 25.62 -7.85
N PHE A 73 -21.71 25.82 -9.17
CA PHE A 73 -22.02 24.80 -10.16
C PHE A 73 -20.93 23.72 -10.21
N SER A 74 -19.66 24.10 -10.07
CA SER A 74 -18.54 23.16 -9.96
C SER A 74 -18.62 22.35 -8.66
N PHE A 75 -18.93 23.00 -7.53
CA PHE A 75 -19.16 22.30 -6.25
C PHE A 75 -20.40 21.41 -6.27
N LYS A 76 -21.50 21.82 -6.91
CA LYS A 76 -22.69 20.98 -7.10
C LYS A 76 -22.46 19.85 -8.09
N SER A 77 -21.65 20.06 -9.13
CA SER A 77 -21.30 19.02 -10.10
C SER A 77 -20.32 18.00 -9.51
N VAL A 78 -19.40 18.42 -8.65
CA VAL A 78 -18.50 17.51 -7.93
C VAL A 78 -19.24 16.74 -6.83
N ASN A 79 -20.20 17.37 -6.14
CA ASN A 79 -21.02 16.69 -5.12
C ASN A 79 -22.21 15.90 -5.70
N GLY A 80 -22.56 16.07 -6.97
CA GLY A 80 -23.68 15.39 -7.63
C GLY A 80 -23.28 14.15 -8.43
N PHE A 81 -21.97 13.86 -8.57
CA PHE A 81 -21.44 12.69 -9.28
C PHE A 81 -20.40 11.87 -8.47
N VAL A 82 -20.40 12.00 -7.17
CA VAL A 82 -20.05 10.87 -6.33
C VAL A 82 -21.29 10.00 -6.31
N SER A 83 -21.47 9.14 -7.33
CA SER A 83 -22.34 8.00 -7.18
C SER A 83 -21.79 7.28 -5.95
N GLN A 84 -22.51 7.32 -4.85
CA GLN A 84 -22.27 6.46 -3.72
C GLN A 84 -22.45 5.03 -4.26
N TRP A 85 -21.38 4.45 -4.75
CA TRP A 85 -21.28 3.01 -4.97
C TRP A 85 -21.33 2.39 -3.58
N LYS A 86 -22.52 2.27 -3.05
CA LYS A 86 -22.74 1.60 -1.78
C LYS A 86 -22.45 0.13 -2.01
N CYS A 87 -21.53 -0.42 -1.24
CA CYS A 87 -21.27 -1.86 -1.26
C CYS A 87 -22.58 -2.62 -0.99
N VAL A 88 -23.18 -3.18 -2.02
CA VAL A 88 -24.46 -3.89 -1.94
C VAL A 88 -24.24 -5.39 -1.75
N ASN A 89 -23.20 -5.93 -2.42
CA ASN A 89 -22.87 -7.35 -2.39
C ASN A 89 -21.38 -7.50 -2.11
N PRO A 90 -20.96 -7.51 -0.83
CA PRO A 90 -19.55 -7.71 -0.51
C PRO A 90 -19.06 -9.08 -1.00
N ALA A 91 -17.94 -9.08 -1.70
CA ALA A 91 -17.31 -10.30 -2.15
C ALA A 91 -16.76 -11.09 -0.93
N THR A 92 -16.94 -12.41 -0.92
CA THR A 92 -16.43 -13.24 0.18
C THR A 92 -15.03 -13.74 -0.14
N ARG A 93 -14.04 -13.37 0.68
CA ARG A 93 -12.69 -13.93 0.65
C ARG A 93 -12.70 -15.33 1.25
N GLN A 94 -12.03 -16.27 0.61
CA GLN A 94 -12.09 -17.68 0.95
C GLN A 94 -10.74 -18.23 1.42
N GLU A 95 -10.78 -19.28 2.22
CA GLU A 95 -9.58 -20.02 2.63
C GLU A 95 -9.02 -20.80 1.43
N TRP A 96 -7.69 -20.80 1.29
CA TRP A 96 -6.98 -21.39 0.14
C TRP A 96 -7.42 -22.83 -0.17
N ARG A 97 -7.66 -23.67 0.86
CA ARG A 97 -8.09 -25.07 0.70
C ARG A 97 -9.45 -25.20 0.03
N THR A 98 -10.33 -24.21 0.20
CA THR A 98 -11.70 -24.26 -0.28
C THR A 98 -11.83 -23.84 -1.74
N LEU A 99 -10.79 -23.22 -2.30
CA LEU A 99 -10.74 -22.88 -3.72
C LEU A 99 -10.63 -24.11 -4.60
N SER A 100 -11.33 -24.11 -5.72
CA SER A 100 -11.15 -25.09 -6.79
C SER A 100 -9.76 -25.01 -7.41
N GLY A 101 -9.32 -26.07 -8.10
CA GLY A 101 -8.04 -26.05 -8.81
C GLY A 101 -7.95 -24.94 -9.86
N GLN A 102 -9.06 -24.60 -10.52
CA GLN A 102 -9.12 -23.50 -11.49
C GLN A 102 -8.93 -22.14 -10.80
N GLU A 103 -9.65 -21.86 -9.72
CA GLU A 103 -9.51 -20.60 -8.98
C GLU A 103 -8.09 -20.39 -8.44
N LYS A 104 -7.46 -21.48 -7.95
CA LYS A 104 -6.04 -21.46 -7.53
C LYS A 104 -5.13 -21.12 -8.71
N ALA A 105 -5.30 -21.79 -9.83
CA ALA A 105 -4.48 -21.54 -11.03
C ALA A 105 -4.65 -20.11 -11.55
N GLU A 106 -5.86 -19.56 -11.56
CA GLU A 106 -6.14 -18.17 -11.94
C GLU A 106 -5.44 -17.17 -11.02
N TYR A 107 -5.49 -17.40 -9.71
CA TYR A 107 -4.78 -16.58 -8.73
C TYR A 107 -3.26 -16.60 -8.95
N LEU A 108 -2.67 -17.80 -9.03
CA LEU A 108 -1.22 -17.97 -9.23
C LEU A 108 -0.73 -17.32 -10.53
N ALA A 109 -1.49 -17.49 -11.61
CA ALA A 109 -1.20 -16.85 -12.90
C ALA A 109 -1.26 -15.31 -12.82
N ALA A 110 -2.23 -14.76 -12.09
CA ALA A 110 -2.35 -13.32 -11.90
C ALA A 110 -1.17 -12.76 -11.09
N VAL A 111 -0.69 -13.49 -10.07
CA VAL A 111 0.50 -13.10 -9.30
C VAL A 111 1.76 -13.10 -10.20
N GLN A 112 1.96 -14.14 -11.01
CA GLN A 112 3.06 -14.20 -11.98
C GLN A 112 2.98 -13.05 -12.98
N CYS A 113 1.77 -12.69 -13.42
CA CYS A 113 1.55 -11.58 -14.34
C CYS A 113 2.04 -10.24 -13.77
N LEU A 114 1.88 -9.96 -12.47
CA LEU A 114 2.39 -8.72 -11.86
C LEU A 114 3.91 -8.57 -12.05
N ALA A 115 4.66 -9.66 -12.04
CA ALA A 115 6.10 -9.64 -12.29
C ALA A 115 6.46 -9.33 -13.76
N THR A 116 5.47 -9.26 -14.66
CA THR A 116 5.66 -8.83 -16.07
C THR A 116 5.24 -7.38 -16.32
N LYS A 117 4.56 -6.73 -15.36
CA LYS A 117 4.11 -5.35 -15.50
C LYS A 117 5.18 -4.37 -15.04
N PRO A 118 5.32 -3.19 -15.67
CA PRO A 118 6.30 -2.21 -15.24
C PRO A 118 5.96 -1.65 -13.86
N SER A 119 7.00 -1.33 -13.09
CA SER A 119 6.88 -0.63 -11.81
C SER A 119 6.10 0.70 -11.96
N ARG A 120 5.32 1.05 -10.94
CA ARG A 120 4.61 2.33 -10.82
C ARG A 120 5.27 3.29 -9.84
N VAL A 121 6.09 2.76 -8.95
CA VAL A 121 6.74 3.52 -7.88
C VAL A 121 8.17 3.89 -8.26
N ARG A 122 8.77 3.13 -9.17
CA ARG A 122 10.18 3.24 -9.53
C ARG A 122 10.39 3.28 -11.04
N ASN A 123 11.53 3.82 -11.48
CA ASN A 123 11.88 3.91 -12.91
C ASN A 123 12.27 2.55 -13.53
N ASN A 124 12.56 1.56 -12.72
CA ASN A 124 12.95 0.20 -13.13
C ASN A 124 12.35 -0.84 -12.16
N GLY A 125 12.27 -2.09 -12.60
CA GLY A 125 11.63 -3.18 -11.88
C GLY A 125 10.19 -3.42 -12.35
N THR A 126 9.51 -4.28 -11.66
CA THR A 126 8.16 -4.71 -11.97
C THR A 126 7.14 -4.17 -10.97
N LEU A 127 5.85 -4.25 -11.31
CA LEU A 127 4.77 -3.93 -10.39
C LEU A 127 4.78 -4.86 -9.16
N TYR A 128 5.26 -6.10 -9.32
CA TYR A 128 5.44 -7.02 -8.20
C TYR A 128 6.51 -6.51 -7.23
N ASP A 129 7.64 -5.97 -7.73
CA ASP A 129 8.72 -5.41 -6.91
C ASP A 129 8.29 -4.17 -6.11
N ASP A 130 7.27 -3.46 -6.55
CA ASP A 130 6.77 -2.27 -5.86
C ASP A 130 6.21 -2.62 -4.47
N PHE A 131 5.59 -3.79 -4.32
CA PHE A 131 5.01 -4.21 -3.05
C PHE A 131 6.07 -4.44 -1.96
N PRO A 132 7.08 -5.31 -2.12
CA PRO A 132 8.13 -5.46 -1.12
C PRO A 132 8.93 -4.17 -0.88
N TRP A 133 9.11 -3.35 -1.92
CA TRP A 133 9.78 -2.06 -1.79
C TRP A 133 9.00 -1.12 -0.85
N VAL A 134 7.70 -0.94 -1.07
CA VAL A 134 6.88 -0.05 -0.25
C VAL A 134 6.68 -0.59 1.16
N HIS A 135 6.42 -1.89 1.33
CA HIS A 135 6.32 -2.51 2.64
C HIS A 135 7.57 -2.25 3.50
N ARG A 136 8.73 -2.41 2.90
CA ARG A 136 10.00 -2.13 3.57
C ARG A 136 10.18 -0.64 3.86
N TYR A 137 9.88 0.23 2.89
CA TYR A 137 10.01 1.69 3.04
C TYR A 137 9.14 2.24 4.19
N THR A 138 7.92 1.76 4.33
CA THR A 138 6.98 2.20 5.37
C THR A 138 7.09 1.43 6.68
N SER A 139 7.92 0.41 6.78
CA SER A 139 8.00 -0.55 7.89
C SER A 139 8.14 0.08 9.27
N THR A 140 8.86 1.20 9.37
CA THR A 140 9.09 1.90 10.65
C THR A 140 7.83 2.55 11.23
N SER A 141 6.88 2.93 10.37
CA SER A 141 5.61 3.55 10.77
C SER A 141 4.45 2.55 10.85
N THR A 142 4.58 1.39 10.25
CA THR A 142 3.50 0.40 10.11
C THR A 142 3.65 -0.82 11.02
N HIS A 143 4.85 -1.10 11.54
CA HIS A 143 5.11 -2.22 12.46
C HIS A 143 5.39 -1.73 13.87
N LYS A 144 4.97 -2.52 14.86
CA LYS A 144 5.01 -2.18 16.30
C LYS A 144 4.27 -0.87 16.61
N ALA A 145 3.21 -0.63 15.88
CA ALA A 145 2.37 0.56 15.88
C ALA A 145 0.91 0.18 15.68
N SER A 146 0.02 1.04 16.10
CA SER A 146 -1.43 0.83 15.89
C SER A 146 -1.80 0.76 14.40
N ALA A 147 -1.01 1.39 13.54
CA ALA A 147 -1.20 1.36 12.09
C ALA A 147 -1.00 -0.03 11.45
N PHE A 148 -0.46 -1.03 12.17
CA PHE A 148 -0.17 -2.35 11.62
C PHE A 148 -1.36 -2.96 10.87
N LEU A 149 -2.50 -3.14 11.51
CA LEU A 149 -3.67 -3.76 10.88
C LEU A 149 -4.32 -2.86 9.81
N PRO A 150 -4.60 -1.57 10.06
CA PRO A 150 -5.22 -0.70 9.05
C PRO A 150 -4.36 -0.53 7.80
N TRP A 151 -3.05 -0.40 7.96
CA TRP A 151 -2.13 -0.24 6.83
C TRP A 151 -2.11 -1.51 5.96
N HIS A 152 -1.98 -2.69 6.59
CA HIS A 152 -1.95 -3.95 5.86
C HIS A 152 -3.29 -4.29 5.21
N ARG A 153 -4.44 -3.94 5.82
CA ARG A 153 -5.76 -4.04 5.17
C ARG A 153 -5.80 -3.28 3.85
N TYR A 154 -5.35 -2.04 3.85
CA TYR A 154 -5.33 -1.25 2.63
C TYR A 154 -4.27 -1.74 1.63
N TYR A 155 -3.11 -2.15 2.11
CA TYR A 155 -2.03 -2.68 1.29
C TYR A 155 -2.43 -3.96 0.53
N ILE A 156 -3.07 -4.93 1.19
CA ILE A 156 -3.56 -6.14 0.51
C ILE A 156 -4.72 -5.83 -0.44
N GLN A 157 -5.53 -4.80 -0.19
CA GLN A 157 -6.55 -4.35 -1.13
C GLN A 157 -5.94 -3.73 -2.39
N ILE A 158 -4.87 -2.93 -2.24
CA ILE A 158 -4.13 -2.39 -3.39
C ILE A 158 -3.55 -3.54 -4.22
N TYR A 159 -3.03 -4.58 -3.57
CA TYR A 159 -2.54 -5.78 -4.25
C TYR A 159 -3.65 -6.52 -5.00
N GLU A 160 -4.80 -6.76 -4.36
CA GLU A 160 -5.96 -7.37 -5.01
C GLU A 160 -6.43 -6.57 -6.23
N ASN A 161 -6.48 -5.24 -6.11
CA ASN A 161 -6.83 -4.37 -7.22
C ASN A 161 -5.81 -4.46 -8.36
N ALA A 162 -4.51 -4.54 -8.06
CA ALA A 162 -3.48 -4.71 -9.09
C ALA A 162 -3.63 -6.06 -9.83
N LEU A 163 -3.94 -7.15 -9.13
CA LEU A 163 -4.26 -8.43 -9.77
C LEU A 163 -5.46 -8.31 -10.73
N LYS A 164 -6.49 -7.58 -10.33
CA LYS A 164 -7.71 -7.39 -11.13
C LYS A 164 -7.49 -6.45 -12.32
N ASP A 165 -6.93 -5.27 -12.06
CA ASP A 165 -6.81 -4.19 -13.04
C ASP A 165 -5.74 -4.48 -14.09
N ASP A 166 -4.61 -5.09 -13.69
CA ASP A 166 -3.44 -5.28 -14.55
C ASP A 166 -3.31 -6.70 -15.10
N CYS A 167 -3.88 -7.69 -14.39
CA CYS A 167 -3.71 -9.10 -14.69
C CYS A 167 -5.02 -9.87 -14.90
N SER A 168 -6.14 -9.15 -15.01
CA SER A 168 -7.47 -9.70 -15.33
C SER A 168 -7.95 -10.78 -14.34
N TYR A 169 -7.50 -10.73 -13.10
CA TYR A 169 -7.97 -11.64 -12.04
C TYR A 169 -9.44 -11.36 -11.72
N THR A 170 -10.27 -12.36 -11.76
CA THR A 170 -11.73 -12.23 -11.53
C THR A 170 -12.17 -12.63 -10.12
N GLY A 171 -11.30 -13.32 -9.40
CA GLY A 171 -11.60 -13.80 -8.05
C GLY A 171 -11.42 -12.77 -6.95
N THR A 172 -11.41 -13.24 -5.71
CA THR A 172 -11.10 -12.46 -4.51
C THR A 172 -9.77 -12.91 -3.91
N LEU A 173 -9.13 -12.03 -3.14
CA LEU A 173 -7.88 -12.37 -2.48
C LEU A 173 -8.11 -13.51 -1.48
N PRO A 174 -7.45 -14.68 -1.64
CA PRO A 174 -7.60 -15.78 -0.72
C PRO A 174 -6.80 -15.56 0.56
N TYR A 175 -7.12 -16.33 1.61
CA TYR A 175 -6.32 -16.36 2.83
C TYR A 175 -5.82 -17.76 3.16
N TRP A 176 -4.74 -17.84 3.91
CA TRP A 176 -4.22 -19.08 4.50
C TRP A 176 -4.51 -19.07 6.00
N ASP A 177 -5.43 -19.94 6.44
CA ASP A 177 -5.67 -20.16 7.87
C ASP A 177 -4.61 -21.11 8.44
N TRP A 178 -3.48 -20.54 8.76
CA TRP A 178 -2.32 -21.24 9.32
C TRP A 178 -2.61 -21.87 10.70
N SER A 179 -3.68 -21.49 11.37
CA SER A 179 -4.08 -22.13 12.62
C SER A 179 -4.53 -23.59 12.43
N LEU A 180 -4.90 -23.96 11.20
CA LEU A 180 -5.21 -25.33 10.82
C LEU A 180 -3.96 -26.21 10.62
N ASP A 181 -2.80 -25.57 10.44
CA ASP A 181 -1.50 -26.22 10.19
C ASP A 181 -0.52 -26.01 11.36
N TRP A 182 -1.01 -25.60 12.51
CA TRP A 182 -0.17 -25.17 13.65
C TRP A 182 0.82 -26.24 14.13
N GLU A 183 0.55 -27.51 13.92
CA GLU A 183 1.44 -28.61 14.33
C GLU A 183 2.74 -28.63 13.50
N ASP A 184 2.61 -28.31 12.20
CA ASP A 184 3.74 -28.27 11.27
C ASP A 184 3.37 -27.47 10.00
N PHE A 185 3.75 -26.20 9.95
CA PHE A 185 3.44 -25.32 8.81
C PHE A 185 4.03 -25.82 7.49
N SER A 186 5.15 -26.56 7.51
CA SER A 186 5.78 -27.06 6.29
C SER A 186 4.91 -28.11 5.56
N ARG A 187 3.91 -28.66 6.25
CA ARG A 187 2.96 -29.62 5.70
C ARG A 187 1.64 -29.01 5.25
N ALA A 188 1.50 -27.70 5.35
CA ALA A 188 0.29 -27.03 4.91
C ALA A 188 0.05 -27.27 3.41
N PRO A 189 -1.21 -27.49 2.98
CA PRO A 189 -1.52 -27.72 1.56
C PRO A 189 -1.23 -26.54 0.63
N ILE A 190 -0.93 -25.36 1.17
CA ILE A 190 -0.53 -24.19 0.39
C ILE A 190 0.84 -24.38 -0.28
N TRP A 191 1.70 -25.21 0.31
CA TRP A 191 2.98 -25.58 -0.25
C TRP A 191 2.84 -26.74 -1.25
N GLY A 192 3.70 -26.79 -2.22
CA GLY A 192 3.72 -27.87 -3.20
C GLY A 192 3.77 -27.33 -4.63
N HIS A 193 4.09 -28.22 -5.54
CA HIS A 193 4.38 -27.93 -6.94
C HIS A 193 3.25 -27.17 -7.67
N ASP A 194 2.00 -27.53 -7.40
CA ASP A 194 0.83 -26.92 -8.07
C ASP A 194 0.29 -25.69 -7.32
N ASN A 195 0.98 -25.24 -6.26
CA ASN A 195 0.61 -24.12 -5.42
C ASN A 195 1.76 -23.10 -5.36
N PHE A 196 2.29 -22.78 -4.20
CA PHE A 196 3.32 -21.75 -4.03
C PHE A 196 4.76 -22.31 -4.06
N GLY A 197 4.95 -23.55 -4.42
CA GLY A 197 6.23 -24.25 -4.30
C GLY A 197 6.48 -24.75 -2.88
N SER A 198 7.43 -25.67 -2.74
CA SER A 198 7.83 -26.27 -1.46
C SER A 198 8.84 -25.40 -0.70
N ASP A 199 9.54 -25.98 0.26
CA ASP A 199 10.70 -25.38 0.92
C ASP A 199 11.84 -25.11 -0.07
N GLY A 200 12.82 -24.31 0.34
CA GLY A 200 14.04 -24.11 -0.45
C GLY A 200 14.85 -25.41 -0.59
N ASN A 201 15.62 -25.52 -1.66
CA ASN A 201 16.48 -26.66 -1.94
C ASN A 201 17.62 -26.76 -0.94
N LEU A 202 17.51 -27.63 0.05
CA LEU A 202 18.50 -27.83 1.11
C LEU A 202 19.85 -28.37 0.62
N ASP A 203 19.91 -28.94 -0.60
CA ASP A 203 21.15 -29.43 -1.21
C ASP A 203 21.94 -28.31 -1.88
N ALA A 204 21.35 -27.12 -2.01
CA ALA A 204 22.02 -25.94 -2.58
C ALA A 204 22.60 -25.03 -1.50
N GLU A 205 23.40 -24.05 -1.92
CA GLU A 205 23.90 -23.01 -1.03
C GLU A 205 22.76 -22.19 -0.43
N THR A 206 22.99 -21.69 0.79
CA THR A 206 22.06 -20.78 1.46
C THR A 206 21.89 -19.49 0.65
N SER A 207 20.65 -19.02 0.48
CA SER A 207 20.34 -17.74 -0.12
C SER A 207 20.19 -16.66 0.96
N VAL A 208 18.99 -16.05 1.11
CA VAL A 208 18.74 -15.01 2.10
C VAL A 208 17.94 -15.54 3.29
N GLY A 209 18.06 -14.88 4.46
CA GLY A 209 17.24 -15.15 5.63
C GLY A 209 17.32 -16.59 6.16
N ASP A 210 18.50 -17.20 6.11
CA ASP A 210 18.76 -18.61 6.43
C ASP A 210 17.86 -19.58 5.62
N GLY A 211 17.50 -19.20 4.40
CA GLY A 211 16.72 -20.01 3.47
C GLY A 211 17.52 -20.43 2.25
N HIS A 212 16.91 -21.21 1.40
CA HIS A 212 17.43 -21.72 0.14
C HIS A 212 16.49 -21.39 -1.01
N CYS A 213 16.96 -21.44 -2.25
CA CYS A 213 16.13 -21.17 -3.42
C CYS A 213 14.99 -22.16 -3.56
N VAL A 214 13.78 -21.68 -3.71
CA VAL A 214 12.62 -22.48 -4.13
C VAL A 214 12.80 -22.87 -5.60
N ILE A 215 12.80 -24.19 -5.88
CA ILE A 215 13.09 -24.72 -7.21
C ILE A 215 11.91 -25.40 -7.90
N ASP A 216 10.76 -25.41 -7.26
CA ASP A 216 9.52 -26.00 -7.77
C ASP A 216 8.34 -25.03 -7.71
N GLY A 217 7.26 -25.40 -8.37
CA GLY A 217 6.04 -24.59 -8.43
C GLY A 217 6.14 -23.34 -9.32
N PRO A 218 5.06 -22.56 -9.39
CA PRO A 218 4.93 -21.42 -10.30
C PRO A 218 5.95 -20.30 -10.06
N PHE A 219 6.56 -20.22 -8.88
CA PHE A 219 7.45 -19.14 -8.45
C PHE A 219 8.93 -19.56 -8.39
N ALA A 220 9.29 -20.75 -8.87
CA ALA A 220 10.68 -21.23 -8.90
C ALA A 220 11.63 -20.30 -9.71
N GLY A 221 11.11 -19.58 -10.69
CA GLY A 221 11.87 -18.61 -11.49
C GLY A 221 11.77 -17.16 -11.00
N LEU A 222 11.09 -16.91 -9.88
CA LEU A 222 10.93 -15.56 -9.35
C LEU A 222 12.29 -15.03 -8.87
N THR A 223 12.65 -13.84 -9.35
CA THR A 223 13.84 -13.11 -8.89
C THR A 223 13.39 -11.96 -8.01
N ALA A 224 13.75 -12.00 -6.73
CA ALA A 224 13.62 -10.88 -5.81
C ALA A 224 14.79 -9.90 -6.05
N MET A 225 14.50 -8.61 -6.20
CA MET A 225 15.51 -7.60 -6.54
C MET A 225 16.19 -6.99 -5.33
N PHE A 226 15.56 -7.08 -4.15
CA PHE A 226 16.02 -6.44 -2.91
C PHE A 226 15.93 -7.40 -1.75
N TYR A 227 16.92 -7.31 -0.86
CA TYR A 227 16.84 -7.92 0.46
C TYR A 227 17.16 -6.87 1.52
N ASP A 228 16.22 -6.61 2.43
CA ASP A 228 16.26 -5.49 3.38
C ASP A 228 16.48 -4.14 2.63
N ASN A 229 17.59 -3.46 2.85
CA ASN A 229 17.90 -2.15 2.28
C ASN A 229 18.69 -2.23 0.96
N ASP A 230 19.18 -3.40 0.60
CA ASP A 230 20.17 -3.56 -0.44
C ASP A 230 19.55 -4.06 -1.74
N TYR A 231 20.03 -3.53 -2.86
CA TYR A 231 19.83 -4.16 -4.16
C TYR A 231 20.65 -5.45 -4.19
N TYR A 232 19.97 -6.56 -4.08
CA TYR A 232 20.56 -7.89 -3.99
C TYR A 232 19.67 -8.90 -4.74
N PRO A 233 19.78 -8.97 -6.08
CA PRO A 233 19.01 -9.92 -6.88
C PRO A 233 19.29 -11.36 -6.45
N HIS A 234 18.24 -12.09 -6.11
CA HIS A 234 18.31 -13.47 -5.65
C HIS A 234 17.02 -14.22 -5.98
N CYS A 235 17.02 -15.53 -5.81
CA CYS A 235 15.85 -16.39 -5.97
C CYS A 235 14.87 -16.22 -4.81
N LEU A 236 13.60 -16.55 -5.03
CA LEU A 236 12.65 -16.75 -3.93
C LEU A 236 13.24 -17.73 -2.92
N SER A 237 13.40 -17.31 -1.67
CA SER A 237 14.09 -18.06 -0.62
C SER A 237 13.13 -18.46 0.51
N ARG A 238 13.17 -19.73 0.90
CA ARG A 238 12.50 -20.30 2.07
C ARG A 238 13.43 -21.24 2.84
N GLY A 239 13.16 -21.41 4.13
CA GLY A 239 13.92 -22.32 4.99
C GLY A 239 13.11 -22.68 6.22
N PHE A 240 12.10 -23.54 6.05
CA PHE A 240 11.20 -23.89 7.15
C PHE A 240 11.96 -24.38 8.38
N LYS A 241 11.51 -23.92 9.53
CA LYS A 241 11.87 -24.58 10.79
C LYS A 241 11.36 -26.01 10.78
N SER A 242 11.95 -26.88 11.59
CA SER A 242 11.58 -28.29 11.66
C SER A 242 11.59 -28.82 13.08
N GLY A 243 11.01 -30.00 13.29
CA GLY A 243 11.03 -30.72 14.55
C GLY A 243 10.45 -29.91 15.72
N ALA A 244 11.16 -29.90 16.85
CA ALA A 244 10.71 -29.25 18.07
C ALA A 244 10.53 -27.71 17.88
N GLU A 245 11.42 -27.08 17.14
CA GLU A 245 11.36 -25.62 16.92
C GLU A 245 10.10 -25.21 16.13
N MET A 246 9.76 -25.95 15.07
CA MET A 246 8.50 -25.74 14.32
C MET A 246 7.29 -25.91 15.23
N LYS A 247 7.28 -26.97 16.03
CA LYS A 247 6.18 -27.26 16.96
C LYS A 247 6.02 -26.19 18.03
N ASP A 248 7.13 -25.66 18.57
CA ASP A 248 7.09 -24.63 19.60
C ASP A 248 6.51 -23.32 19.01
N LEU A 249 6.91 -22.94 17.80
CA LEU A 249 6.35 -21.78 17.10
C LEU A 249 4.87 -21.98 16.76
N GLY A 250 4.49 -23.15 16.27
CA GLY A 250 3.11 -23.47 15.96
C GLY A 250 2.19 -23.44 17.19
N ASN A 251 2.67 -23.90 18.34
CA ASN A 251 1.92 -23.83 19.60
C ASN A 251 1.49 -22.41 19.97
N LEU A 252 2.22 -21.37 19.53
CA LEU A 252 1.93 -19.97 19.79
C LEU A 252 0.81 -19.41 18.91
N VAL A 253 0.37 -20.16 17.92
CA VAL A 253 -0.73 -19.79 16.99
C VAL A 253 -1.77 -20.92 16.84
N ARG A 254 -1.76 -21.92 17.72
CA ARG A 254 -2.79 -22.96 17.74
C ARG A 254 -4.18 -22.37 17.96
N PRO A 255 -5.27 -23.05 17.55
CA PRO A 255 -6.64 -22.51 17.61
C PRO A 255 -7.00 -21.89 18.97
N GLY A 256 -6.71 -22.54 20.09
CA GLY A 256 -7.02 -22.01 21.42
C GLY A 256 -6.27 -20.70 21.76
N VAL A 257 -5.05 -20.50 21.25
CA VAL A 257 -4.32 -19.23 21.42
C VAL A 257 -4.95 -18.13 20.54
N VAL A 258 -5.35 -18.47 19.32
CA VAL A 258 -6.07 -17.54 18.44
C VAL A 258 -7.39 -17.12 19.08
N GLU A 259 -8.16 -18.07 19.62
CA GLU A 259 -9.40 -17.75 20.37
C GLU A 259 -9.16 -16.82 21.56
N ASP A 260 -8.05 -17.02 22.30
CA ASP A 260 -7.69 -16.12 23.40
C ASP A 260 -7.33 -14.71 22.93
N ILE A 261 -6.67 -14.59 21.77
CA ILE A 261 -6.41 -13.28 21.14
C ILE A 261 -7.73 -12.60 20.75
N MET A 262 -8.69 -13.36 20.21
CA MET A 262 -9.99 -12.85 19.81
C MET A 262 -10.83 -12.32 20.99
N ARG A 263 -10.54 -12.71 22.22
CA ARG A 263 -11.21 -12.23 23.45
C ARG A 263 -10.68 -10.91 23.97
N GLU A 264 -9.62 -10.34 23.35
CA GLU A 264 -9.10 -9.05 23.79
C GLU A 264 -10.17 -7.96 23.74
N GLY A 265 -10.26 -7.19 24.83
CA GLY A 265 -11.33 -6.22 25.02
C GLY A 265 -11.12 -4.88 24.33
N ASN A 266 -9.92 -4.61 23.77
CA ASN A 266 -9.60 -3.36 23.10
C ASN A 266 -8.64 -3.58 21.93
N PHE A 267 -8.66 -2.60 20.99
CA PHE A 267 -7.87 -2.68 19.76
C PHE A 267 -6.36 -2.78 20.01
N GLU A 268 -5.81 -1.98 20.93
CA GLU A 268 -4.36 -1.96 21.17
C GLU A 268 -3.85 -3.34 21.61
N ALA A 269 -4.52 -3.96 22.59
CA ALA A 269 -4.16 -5.28 23.08
C ALA A 269 -4.32 -6.34 21.98
N PHE A 270 -5.44 -6.29 21.23
CA PHE A 270 -5.69 -7.19 20.12
C PHE A 270 -4.60 -7.06 19.02
N ALA A 271 -4.36 -5.86 18.54
CA ALA A 271 -3.39 -5.61 17.46
C ALA A 271 -1.97 -6.00 17.86
N GLN A 272 -1.55 -5.70 19.09
CA GLN A 272 -0.25 -6.09 19.62
C GLN A 272 -0.10 -7.62 19.69
N ARG A 273 -1.11 -8.34 20.14
CA ARG A 273 -1.06 -9.81 20.19
C ARG A 273 -1.06 -10.44 18.80
N ILE A 274 -1.83 -9.91 17.85
CA ILE A 274 -1.81 -10.36 16.45
C ILE A 274 -0.41 -10.17 15.87
N GLU A 275 0.17 -8.98 15.99
CA GLU A 275 1.49 -8.70 15.43
C GLU A 275 2.61 -9.51 16.11
N HIS A 276 2.64 -9.55 17.44
CA HIS A 276 3.71 -10.22 18.17
C HIS A 276 3.63 -11.75 18.12
N ASN A 277 2.43 -12.31 18.02
CA ASN A 277 2.26 -13.78 17.97
C ASN A 277 2.10 -14.24 16.51
N ALA A 278 0.90 -14.12 15.95
CA ALA A 278 0.56 -14.75 14.68
C ALA A 278 1.46 -14.28 13.54
N HIS A 279 1.61 -12.95 13.36
CA HIS A 279 2.46 -12.41 12.30
C HIS A 279 3.93 -12.83 12.47
N ARG A 280 4.50 -12.67 13.65
CA ARG A 280 5.92 -12.94 13.88
C ARG A 280 6.26 -14.41 13.83
N PHE A 281 5.44 -15.29 14.44
CA PHE A 281 5.81 -16.71 14.59
C PHE A 281 5.57 -17.50 13.31
N VAL A 282 4.52 -17.19 12.55
CA VAL A 282 4.31 -17.76 11.21
C VAL A 282 5.46 -17.36 10.28
N SER A 283 5.79 -16.07 10.21
CA SER A 283 6.92 -15.58 9.42
C SER A 283 8.24 -16.21 9.84
N GLY A 284 8.52 -16.29 11.15
CA GLY A 284 9.72 -16.90 11.70
C GLY A 284 9.85 -18.40 11.45
N SER A 285 8.74 -19.09 11.19
CA SER A 285 8.72 -20.52 10.85
C SER A 285 9.08 -20.77 9.38
N ILE A 286 8.79 -19.83 8.50
CA ILE A 286 9.04 -19.93 7.06
C ILE A 286 10.45 -19.45 6.71
N ARG A 287 10.92 -18.38 7.35
CA ARG A 287 12.23 -17.74 7.10
C ARG A 287 12.41 -17.26 5.65
N GLY A 288 13.64 -17.25 5.14
CA GLY A 288 13.94 -16.74 3.81
C GLY A 288 13.47 -15.29 3.64
N GLU A 289 12.62 -15.02 2.66
CA GLU A 289 12.06 -13.68 2.40
C GLU A 289 11.30 -13.12 3.62
N PHE A 290 10.58 -13.96 4.34
CA PHE A 290 9.83 -13.55 5.54
C PHE A 290 10.70 -13.04 6.71
N SER A 291 12.01 -13.23 6.64
CA SER A 291 12.94 -12.76 7.69
C SER A 291 13.13 -11.24 7.68
N LYS A 292 12.70 -10.54 6.63
CA LYS A 292 12.85 -9.09 6.44
C LYS A 292 11.56 -8.42 5.97
N PHE A 293 11.56 -7.08 6.00
CA PHE A 293 10.44 -6.30 5.48
C PHE A 293 10.29 -6.36 3.95
N THR A 294 11.20 -7.04 3.26
CA THR A 294 11.04 -7.44 1.85
C THR A 294 10.24 -8.73 1.68
N GLY A 295 9.67 -9.26 2.76
CA GLY A 295 8.83 -10.47 2.80
C GLY A 295 7.73 -10.59 1.74
N PRO A 296 7.11 -9.52 1.23
CA PRO A 296 6.16 -9.60 0.12
C PRO A 296 6.74 -10.17 -1.19
N TYR A 297 8.05 -10.40 -1.31
CA TYR A 297 8.60 -11.22 -2.41
C TYR A 297 8.11 -12.67 -2.36
N ASP A 298 7.85 -13.22 -1.17
CA ASP A 298 7.13 -14.48 -1.10
C ASP A 298 5.62 -14.24 -1.25
N PRO A 299 4.98 -14.74 -2.31
CA PRO A 299 3.57 -14.46 -2.57
C PRO A 299 2.63 -14.98 -1.48
N VAL A 300 3.04 -15.93 -0.65
CA VAL A 300 2.26 -16.41 0.51
C VAL A 300 2.10 -15.32 1.58
N PHE A 301 2.97 -14.31 1.57
CA PHE A 301 2.83 -13.12 2.42
C PHE A 301 1.42 -12.52 2.34
N PHE A 302 0.87 -12.39 1.14
CA PHE A 302 -0.46 -11.79 0.95
C PHE A 302 -1.58 -12.65 1.53
N LEU A 303 -1.50 -13.97 1.43
CA LEU A 303 -2.46 -14.89 2.03
C LEU A 303 -2.37 -14.90 3.56
N HIS A 304 -1.15 -14.81 4.08
CA HIS A 304 -0.89 -14.65 5.51
C HIS A 304 -1.52 -13.37 6.06
N HIS A 305 -1.26 -12.22 5.42
CA HIS A 305 -1.82 -10.93 5.83
C HIS A 305 -3.33 -10.85 5.63
N THR A 306 -3.88 -11.53 4.62
CA THR A 306 -5.33 -11.64 4.44
C THR A 306 -5.96 -12.42 5.61
N ASN A 307 -5.29 -13.45 6.17
CA ASN A 307 -5.78 -14.11 7.38
C ASN A 307 -5.69 -13.21 8.62
N LEU A 308 -4.63 -12.39 8.76
CA LEU A 308 -4.57 -11.41 9.85
C LEU A 308 -5.71 -10.37 9.74
N ASP A 309 -6.01 -9.91 8.54
CA ASP A 309 -7.15 -9.02 8.27
C ASP A 309 -8.50 -9.70 8.58
N ARG A 310 -8.65 -11.00 8.23
CA ARG A 310 -9.81 -11.80 8.59
C ARG A 310 -9.99 -11.88 10.11
N LEU A 311 -8.95 -12.12 10.88
CA LEU A 311 -9.04 -12.15 12.34
C LEU A 311 -9.44 -10.79 12.88
N TRP A 312 -8.91 -9.69 12.34
CA TRP A 312 -9.35 -8.35 12.73
C TRP A 312 -10.81 -8.09 12.35
N TRP A 313 -11.24 -8.49 11.16
CA TRP A 313 -12.66 -8.39 10.75
C TRP A 313 -13.57 -9.19 11.70
N ILE A 314 -13.24 -10.43 12.06
CA ILE A 314 -14.02 -11.23 13.01
C ILE A 314 -14.08 -10.52 14.37
N TRP A 315 -12.95 -10.01 14.86
CA TRP A 315 -12.91 -9.25 16.12
C TRP A 315 -13.81 -8.02 16.06
N GLN A 316 -13.79 -7.27 14.96
CA GLN A 316 -14.69 -6.13 14.74
C GLN A 316 -16.18 -6.55 14.76
N MET A 317 -16.50 -7.68 14.11
CA MET A 317 -17.89 -8.17 14.01
C MET A 317 -18.44 -8.76 15.31
N MET A 318 -17.63 -9.02 16.32
CA MET A 318 -18.11 -9.38 17.67
C MET A 318 -18.80 -8.19 18.38
N ASP A 319 -18.45 -6.97 18.07
CA ASP A 319 -19.09 -5.73 18.57
C ASP A 319 -18.92 -4.61 17.54
N PRO A 320 -19.60 -4.68 16.38
CA PRO A 320 -19.38 -3.74 15.29
C PRO A 320 -19.72 -2.31 15.66
N LYS A 321 -20.68 -2.09 16.58
CA LYS A 321 -21.06 -0.74 17.02
C LYS A 321 -19.89 0.03 17.63
N ASN A 322 -19.04 -0.64 18.39
CA ASN A 322 -17.88 -0.02 19.05
C ASN A 322 -16.59 -0.25 18.25
N ARG A 323 -16.34 -1.49 17.81
CA ARG A 323 -15.04 -1.91 17.27
C ARG A 323 -14.76 -1.43 15.84
N LEU A 324 -15.78 -1.04 15.07
CA LEU A 324 -15.55 -0.39 13.77
C LEU A 324 -14.99 1.04 13.89
N GLN A 325 -15.02 1.62 15.07
CA GLN A 325 -14.44 2.95 15.35
C GLN A 325 -13.34 2.90 16.40
N GLU A 326 -13.03 1.72 16.91
CA GLU A 326 -12.04 1.55 17.95
C GLU A 326 -10.63 1.47 17.36
N TYR A 327 -9.88 2.54 17.56
CA TYR A 327 -8.48 2.66 17.16
C TYR A 327 -7.72 3.44 18.22
N ASN A 328 -6.77 2.79 18.88
CA ASN A 328 -6.01 3.36 19.99
C ASN A 328 -4.60 2.75 20.05
N GLY A 329 -3.78 3.21 21.01
CA GLY A 329 -2.41 2.78 21.18
C GLY A 329 -1.40 3.83 20.69
N LYS A 330 -0.23 3.41 20.22
CA LYS A 330 0.85 4.28 19.73
C LYS A 330 0.74 4.50 18.23
N SER A 331 0.89 5.75 17.77
CA SER A 331 0.82 6.07 16.34
C SER A 331 2.00 5.49 15.54
N ASN A 332 3.18 5.37 16.14
CA ASN A 332 4.31 4.60 15.63
C ASN A 332 5.20 4.10 16.78
N LYS A 333 6.15 3.22 16.48
CA LYS A 333 7.00 2.57 17.49
C LYS A 333 7.89 3.54 18.31
N ASP A 334 8.25 4.68 17.71
CA ASP A 334 9.27 5.60 18.26
C ASP A 334 8.65 6.84 18.92
N THR A 335 7.32 6.91 19.07
CA THR A 335 6.61 8.06 19.61
C THR A 335 5.71 7.70 20.79
N LEU A 336 5.48 8.70 21.65
CA LEU A 336 4.44 8.65 22.68
C LEU A 336 3.09 9.22 22.18
N ARG A 337 3.02 9.72 20.93
CA ARG A 337 1.79 10.22 20.34
C ARG A 337 0.77 9.07 20.25
N ARG A 338 -0.43 9.33 20.75
CA ARG A 338 -1.52 8.37 20.64
C ARG A 338 -2.01 8.28 19.19
N ALA A 339 -2.39 7.08 18.82
CA ALA A 339 -3.03 6.81 17.54
C ALA A 339 -4.41 7.48 17.45
N SER A 340 -4.77 7.94 16.25
CA SER A 340 -6.03 8.60 15.94
C SER A 340 -6.58 8.08 14.61
N LEU A 341 -7.90 8.04 14.47
CA LEU A 341 -8.56 7.71 13.20
C LEU A 341 -8.16 8.66 12.06
N ASP A 342 -7.68 9.86 12.37
CA ASP A 342 -7.15 10.83 11.40
C ASP A 342 -5.69 10.54 10.98
N ASP A 343 -5.03 9.54 11.57
CA ASP A 343 -3.66 9.18 11.20
C ASP A 343 -3.61 8.75 9.74
N THR A 344 -2.61 9.27 9.04
CA THR A 344 -2.43 8.98 7.62
C THR A 344 -1.69 7.64 7.42
N LEU A 345 -2.24 6.80 6.57
CA LEU A 345 -1.62 5.57 6.07
C LEU A 345 -0.84 5.91 4.80
N ASP A 346 0.47 5.98 4.91
CA ASP A 346 1.36 6.23 3.77
C ASP A 346 1.55 4.95 2.94
N MET A 347 1.16 5.00 1.67
CA MET A 347 1.27 3.88 0.72
C MET A 347 2.50 3.97 -0.18
N GLY A 348 3.46 4.86 0.13
CA GLY A 348 4.75 4.94 -0.57
C GLY A 348 4.65 5.13 -2.09
N GLY A 349 3.56 5.71 -2.58
CA GLY A 349 3.31 5.93 -4.01
C GLY A 349 2.55 4.80 -4.72
N LEU A 350 2.27 3.65 -4.10
CA LEU A 350 1.44 2.58 -4.70
C LEU A 350 0.01 3.06 -5.00
N ARG A 351 -0.54 3.84 -4.09
CA ARG A 351 -1.88 4.47 -4.19
C ARG A 351 -1.88 5.75 -3.34
N ARG A 352 -2.98 6.53 -3.44
CA ARG A 352 -3.19 7.69 -2.56
C ARG A 352 -3.15 7.25 -1.10
N ASN A 353 -2.62 8.11 -0.26
CA ASN A 353 -2.69 7.94 1.19
C ASN A 353 -4.13 8.12 1.68
N LEU A 354 -4.51 7.40 2.72
CA LEU A 354 -5.84 7.44 3.34
C LEU A 354 -5.71 7.70 4.83
N ALA A 355 -6.77 8.18 5.46
CA ALA A 355 -6.87 8.17 6.91
C ALA A 355 -7.19 6.75 7.42
N VAL A 356 -6.84 6.44 8.66
CA VAL A 356 -7.23 5.18 9.30
C VAL A 356 -8.74 4.99 9.28
N ALA A 357 -9.51 6.07 9.50
CA ALA A 357 -10.98 6.06 9.45
C ALA A 357 -11.54 5.47 8.15
N ASP A 358 -10.87 5.73 7.02
CA ASP A 358 -11.33 5.28 5.70
C ASP A 358 -11.23 3.76 5.51
N VAL A 359 -10.45 3.08 6.33
CA VAL A 359 -10.13 1.65 6.17
C VAL A 359 -10.68 0.76 7.28
N MET A 360 -11.43 1.32 8.23
CA MET A 360 -11.96 0.56 9.37
C MET A 360 -13.05 -0.45 8.97
N GLU A 361 -13.83 -0.15 7.95
CA GLU A 361 -14.96 -0.96 7.51
C GLU A 361 -14.71 -1.62 6.14
N THR A 362 -14.76 -2.96 6.09
CA THR A 362 -14.52 -3.73 4.86
C THR A 362 -15.70 -3.72 3.89
N THR A 363 -16.90 -3.40 4.36
CA THR A 363 -18.11 -3.26 3.54
C THR A 363 -18.33 -1.82 3.05
N SER A 364 -17.30 -0.98 3.14
CA SER A 364 -17.28 0.35 2.54
C SER A 364 -17.13 0.28 1.01
N ASP A 365 -17.41 1.41 0.35
CA ASP A 365 -17.23 1.56 -1.10
C ASP A 365 -15.77 1.33 -1.56
N LEU A 366 -14.83 1.50 -0.64
CA LEU A 366 -13.39 1.32 -0.92
C LEU A 366 -13.00 -0.16 -1.04
N PHE A 367 -13.61 -1.03 -0.26
CA PHE A 367 -13.21 -2.43 -0.12
C PHE A 367 -14.23 -3.43 -0.67
N CYS A 368 -15.45 -3.35 -0.21
CA CYS A 368 -16.59 -4.18 -0.59
C CYS A 368 -16.32 -5.70 -0.50
N TYR A 369 -15.74 -6.14 0.61
CA TYR A 369 -15.52 -7.57 0.91
C TYR A 369 -15.89 -7.93 2.35
N GLN A 370 -16.01 -9.25 2.56
CA GLN A 370 -16.21 -9.92 3.86
C GLN A 370 -15.46 -11.26 3.88
N TYR A 371 -15.51 -11.95 5.03
CA TYR A 371 -14.95 -13.30 5.22
C TYR A 371 -15.99 -14.33 5.60
#